data_591337f419258aa52da7b1e9fc2e5f07
#
_entry.id   591337f419258aa52da7b1e9fc2e5f07
#
_cell.length_a   1.000
_cell.length_b   1.000
_cell.length_c   1.000
_cell.angle_alpha   90.00
_cell.angle_beta   90.00
_cell.angle_gamma   90.00
#
_symmetry.space_group_name_H-M   'P 1'
#
loop_
_entity.id
_entity.type
_entity.pdbx_description
1 polymer ?
#
loop_
_entity_poly.entity_id
_entity_poly.type
_entity_poly.pdbx_seq_one_letter_code
_entity_poly.pdbx_strand_id
1 'polypeptide(L)'
;MPAIGEQKALVMPIEFPDFPFNDNITDYLDEAFNSEAPFYFESLKTYYQKSSFGKLNITAEVLPIYRISENSYEAMNKVATYQHRSTDFMREAYSYYLEQNLFDSQDYDLNGDGYIDAVYLIYSSPNYLNGRDYYLNNGLREDRLTEFWAYTYWDYTRTPNKENPYPSSYTWLSVDFFSLSGDKVIDSRTLIHETSHLMGIKDYYNTDENNPNYKNLDYKYYSPVGGLDMMDLNLGDHNMFTKYMLGWASPYVVTSDLDFPITIELEDSNHGSFLIIPTSNDFNGNPFSEYLLLEFYVPEGLNKLDSTYRYRGNYPLLYSSSGLKIYHVDARLKNRHRSGASYVDGDIVPSITKEDIVNSTSDNFYTYAFSNTPSESKEEGKLLIHLLESNGVNTFQNKDYNKHHEKFFANNGSLFNPDSKHGYFDAAKFKDFFKEKDENGFIFNDGNFFPYRIKINGTEKKGDASFCSLTIEQVSYE
;
A
#
# COMPACT_ATOMS: atom_id res chain seq x y z
N MET A 1 4.46 -3.01 12.98
CA MET A 1 5.55 -2.02 13.06
C MET A 1 4.95 -0.62 13.21
N PRO A 2 5.42 0.21 14.16
CA PRO A 2 5.03 1.62 14.27
C PRO A 2 5.42 2.41 13.01
N ALA A 3 4.58 3.35 12.62
CA ALA A 3 4.77 4.16 11.41
C ALA A 3 5.52 5.48 11.64
N ILE A 4 5.92 5.78 12.87
CA ILE A 4 6.57 7.03 13.26
C ILE A 4 7.71 6.74 14.23
N GLY A 5 8.78 7.54 14.14
CA GLY A 5 9.96 7.44 15.00
C GLY A 5 11.05 6.56 14.42
N GLU A 6 11.99 6.22 15.27
CA GLU A 6 13.07 5.28 14.92
C GLU A 6 12.52 3.85 14.94
N GLN A 7 12.87 3.06 13.93
CA GLN A 7 12.56 1.64 13.86
C GLN A 7 13.83 0.85 13.54
N LYS A 8 14.00 -0.28 14.21
CA LYS A 8 15.12 -1.20 13.96
C LYS A 8 14.58 -2.49 13.35
N ALA A 9 15.02 -2.82 12.15
CA ALA A 9 14.61 -4.00 11.41
C ALA A 9 15.60 -5.13 11.58
N LEU A 10 15.09 -6.34 11.76
CA LEU A 10 15.86 -7.57 11.84
C LEU A 10 15.78 -8.32 10.51
N VAL A 11 16.91 -8.46 9.80
CA VAL A 11 16.96 -9.13 8.50
C VAL A 11 17.64 -10.49 8.65
N MET A 12 16.91 -11.54 8.29
CA MET A 12 17.33 -12.94 8.39
C MET A 12 17.49 -13.54 6.98
N PRO A 13 18.70 -13.66 6.44
CA PRO A 13 18.94 -14.35 5.17
C PRO A 13 18.74 -15.86 5.35
N ILE A 14 17.86 -16.46 4.53
CA ILE A 14 17.48 -17.88 4.58
C ILE A 14 18.00 -18.59 3.33
N GLU A 15 18.97 -19.49 3.50
CA GLU A 15 19.61 -20.19 2.38
C GLU A 15 19.09 -21.62 2.21
N PHE A 16 18.71 -21.95 0.97
CA PHE A 16 18.45 -23.32 0.54
C PHE A 16 19.67 -23.93 -0.15
N PRO A 17 20.01 -25.23 0.06
CA PRO A 17 21.19 -25.86 -0.51
C PRO A 17 21.25 -25.87 -2.04
N ASP A 18 20.08 -25.93 -2.71
CA ASP A 18 19.95 -25.91 -4.17
C ASP A 18 20.13 -24.50 -4.78
N PHE A 19 20.07 -23.46 -3.97
CA PHE A 19 20.26 -22.05 -4.35
C PHE A 19 21.10 -21.33 -3.29
N PRO A 20 22.43 -21.61 -3.21
CA PRO A 20 23.26 -20.89 -2.24
C PRO A 20 23.39 -19.41 -2.60
N PHE A 21 23.45 -18.56 -1.57
CA PHE A 21 23.74 -17.14 -1.76
C PHE A 21 25.16 -16.91 -2.29
N ASN A 22 25.36 -15.80 -2.95
CA ASN A 22 26.69 -15.31 -3.26
C ASN A 22 27.41 -14.83 -1.99
N ASP A 23 28.76 -14.85 -2.01
CA ASP A 23 29.59 -14.52 -0.84
C ASP A 23 29.35 -13.12 -0.25
N ASN A 24 28.82 -12.17 -1.03
CA ASN A 24 28.59 -10.78 -0.64
C ASN A 24 27.13 -10.47 -0.30
N ILE A 25 26.31 -11.48 -0.01
CA ILE A 25 24.86 -11.25 0.19
C ILE A 25 24.56 -10.30 1.34
N THR A 26 25.31 -10.36 2.44
CA THR A 26 25.09 -9.50 3.61
C THR A 26 25.30 -8.03 3.27
N ASP A 27 26.38 -7.71 2.57
CA ASP A 27 26.68 -6.34 2.12
C ASP A 27 25.64 -5.85 1.11
N TYR A 28 25.19 -6.76 0.21
CA TYR A 28 24.17 -6.47 -0.77
C TYR A 28 22.82 -6.15 -0.13
N LEU A 29 22.43 -6.91 0.89
CA LEU A 29 21.20 -6.64 1.65
C LEU A 29 21.35 -5.38 2.50
N ASP A 30 22.50 -5.18 3.14
CA ASP A 30 22.74 -3.94 3.89
C ASP A 30 22.58 -2.70 3.00
N GLU A 31 23.07 -2.75 1.76
CA GLU A 31 22.86 -1.66 0.80
C GLU A 31 21.38 -1.45 0.44
N ALA A 32 20.62 -2.52 0.22
CA ALA A 32 19.19 -2.44 -0.09
C ALA A 32 18.37 -1.80 1.05
N PHE A 33 18.76 -2.06 2.28
CA PHE A 33 18.06 -1.58 3.46
C PHE A 33 18.55 -0.20 3.93
N ASN A 34 19.85 0.04 3.99
CA ASN A 34 20.47 1.13 4.74
C ASN A 34 21.18 2.19 3.90
N SER A 35 21.44 1.96 2.60
CA SER A 35 22.24 2.90 1.78
C SER A 35 21.65 4.30 1.76
N GLU A 36 22.48 5.32 1.97
CA GLU A 36 22.12 6.73 1.87
C GLU A 36 22.12 7.26 0.42
N ALA A 37 22.76 6.52 -0.50
CA ALA A 37 22.90 6.87 -1.90
C ALA A 37 22.70 5.64 -2.80
N PRO A 38 21.48 5.08 -2.85
CA PRO A 38 21.20 3.86 -3.61
C PRO A 38 21.39 4.07 -5.11
N PHE A 39 21.85 3.03 -5.81
CA PHE A 39 22.20 3.12 -7.22
C PHE A 39 21.02 3.27 -8.17
N TYR A 40 19.85 2.82 -7.79
CA TYR A 40 18.72 2.77 -8.72
C TYR A 40 17.52 3.64 -8.31
N PHE A 41 16.87 3.34 -7.21
CA PHE A 41 15.69 4.10 -6.76
C PHE A 41 15.96 4.65 -5.36
N GLU A 42 15.67 3.89 -4.35
CA GLU A 42 15.83 4.21 -2.95
C GLU A 42 16.20 2.94 -2.19
N SER A 43 16.93 3.06 -1.09
CA SER A 43 16.95 2.02 -0.07
C SER A 43 15.66 2.05 0.74
N LEU A 44 15.41 1.04 1.57
CA LEU A 44 14.30 1.06 2.51
C LEU A 44 14.34 2.33 3.39
N LYS A 45 15.51 2.63 3.94
CA LYS A 45 15.74 3.81 4.78
C LYS A 45 15.41 5.11 4.07
N THR A 46 16.03 5.36 2.91
CA THR A 46 15.87 6.65 2.20
C THR A 46 14.47 6.85 1.67
N TYR A 47 13.81 5.77 1.24
CA TYR A 47 12.41 5.85 0.80
C TYR A 47 11.49 6.33 1.92
N TYR A 48 11.52 5.62 3.06
CA TYR A 48 10.61 5.96 4.17
C TYR A 48 10.96 7.29 4.82
N GLN A 49 12.24 7.66 4.87
CA GLN A 49 12.63 8.99 5.34
C GLN A 49 12.04 10.11 4.47
N LYS A 50 12.06 9.94 3.13
CA LYS A 50 11.48 10.91 2.19
C LYS A 50 9.95 10.87 2.21
N SER A 51 9.35 9.70 2.05
CA SER A 51 7.90 9.52 1.95
C SER A 51 7.16 9.97 3.22
N SER A 52 7.78 9.78 4.39
CA SER A 52 7.23 10.18 5.68
C SER A 52 7.54 11.63 6.09
N PHE A 53 8.23 12.40 5.24
CA PHE A 53 8.72 13.75 5.58
C PHE A 53 9.63 13.73 6.82
N GLY A 54 10.48 12.72 6.94
CA GLY A 54 11.41 12.53 8.06
C GLY A 54 10.77 12.02 9.36
N LYS A 55 9.51 11.63 9.36
CA LYS A 55 8.83 11.13 10.57
C LYS A 55 9.10 9.67 10.88
N LEU A 56 9.48 8.87 9.90
CA LEU A 56 9.88 7.47 10.05
C LEU A 56 11.32 7.29 9.58
N ASN A 57 12.15 6.74 10.47
CA ASN A 57 13.52 6.37 10.15
C ASN A 57 13.71 4.89 10.46
N ILE A 58 14.01 4.09 9.43
CA ILE A 58 14.22 2.64 9.55
C ILE A 58 15.71 2.36 9.39
N THR A 59 16.30 1.64 10.33
CA THR A 59 17.62 1.06 10.20
C THR A 59 17.52 -0.46 10.29
N ALA A 60 18.34 -1.18 9.55
CA ALA A 60 18.28 -2.64 9.50
C ALA A 60 19.60 -3.27 9.95
N GLU A 61 19.51 -4.37 10.67
CA GLU A 61 20.64 -5.24 10.97
C GLU A 61 20.50 -6.55 10.20
N VAL A 62 21.47 -6.83 9.34
CA VAL A 62 21.49 -8.06 8.55
C VAL A 62 22.28 -9.13 9.30
N LEU A 63 21.57 -10.19 9.71
CA LEU A 63 22.17 -11.32 10.44
C LEU A 63 22.94 -12.25 9.50
N PRO A 64 23.85 -13.09 10.04
CA PRO A 64 24.50 -14.15 9.25
C PRO A 64 23.48 -15.10 8.62
N ILE A 65 23.86 -15.76 7.52
CA ILE A 65 22.99 -16.68 6.78
C ILE A 65 22.53 -17.85 7.66
N TYR A 66 21.21 -18.04 7.77
CA TYR A 66 20.59 -19.26 8.29
C TYR A 66 20.41 -20.28 7.16
N ARG A 67 21.01 -21.49 7.32
CA ARG A 67 20.98 -22.53 6.30
C ARG A 67 19.96 -23.60 6.62
N ILE A 68 19.01 -23.78 5.71
CA ILE A 68 18.08 -24.91 5.74
C ILE A 68 18.78 -26.17 5.23
N SER A 69 18.47 -27.33 5.77
CA SER A 69 19.13 -28.59 5.42
C SER A 69 18.59 -29.24 4.15
N GLU A 70 17.37 -28.88 3.73
CA GLU A 70 16.68 -29.46 2.58
C GLU A 70 16.67 -28.48 1.40
N ASN A 71 16.58 -29.05 0.19
CA ASN A 71 16.38 -28.26 -1.02
C ASN A 71 15.06 -27.49 -0.95
N SER A 72 14.95 -26.38 -1.65
CA SER A 72 13.82 -25.47 -1.62
C SER A 72 12.47 -26.18 -1.86
N TYR A 73 12.40 -27.01 -2.91
CA TYR A 73 11.18 -27.75 -3.26
C TYR A 73 10.82 -28.84 -2.22
N GLU A 74 11.81 -29.48 -1.58
CA GLU A 74 11.59 -30.49 -0.53
C GLU A 74 11.06 -29.82 0.75
N ALA A 75 11.70 -28.72 1.15
CA ALA A 75 11.32 -27.96 2.33
C ALA A 75 9.88 -27.39 2.22
N MET A 76 9.51 -26.87 1.05
CA MET A 76 8.17 -26.32 0.81
C MET A 76 7.08 -27.38 0.63
N ASN A 77 7.41 -28.62 0.23
CA ASN A 77 6.47 -29.72 0.16
C ASN A 77 6.02 -30.25 1.52
N LYS A 78 6.78 -29.98 2.58
CA LYS A 78 6.39 -30.40 3.93
C LYS A 78 5.07 -29.74 4.33
N VAL A 79 4.26 -30.47 5.08
CA VAL A 79 3.07 -29.89 5.67
C VAL A 79 3.52 -28.83 6.69
N ALA A 80 3.10 -27.61 6.47
CA ALA A 80 3.39 -26.53 7.39
C ALA A 80 2.69 -26.79 8.74
N THR A 81 3.38 -26.51 9.84
CA THR A 81 2.78 -26.47 11.18
C THR A 81 1.79 -25.30 11.28
N TYR A 82 2.04 -24.26 10.49
CA TYR A 82 1.25 -23.04 10.35
C TYR A 82 0.73 -22.88 8.92
N GLN A 83 -0.07 -21.87 8.69
CA GLN A 83 -0.68 -21.62 7.38
C GLN A 83 0.35 -21.49 6.25
N HIS A 84 1.49 -20.82 6.53
CA HIS A 84 2.60 -20.69 5.61
C HIS A 84 3.86 -21.37 6.14
N ARG A 85 4.61 -22.02 5.26
CA ARG A 85 5.87 -22.71 5.59
C ARG A 85 6.96 -21.72 6.05
N SER A 86 6.92 -20.49 5.54
CA SER A 86 7.78 -19.39 5.98
C SER A 86 7.67 -19.07 7.47
N THR A 87 6.49 -19.30 8.10
CA THR A 87 6.33 -19.13 9.56
C THR A 87 7.19 -20.14 10.34
N ASP A 88 7.27 -21.37 9.85
CA ASP A 88 8.15 -22.37 10.47
C ASP A 88 9.63 -21.93 10.34
N PHE A 89 10.04 -21.48 9.16
CA PHE A 89 11.42 -20.99 8.94
C PHE A 89 11.74 -19.75 9.77
N MET A 90 10.80 -18.82 9.90
CA MET A 90 10.96 -17.67 10.78
C MET A 90 11.25 -18.09 12.20
N ARG A 91 10.51 -19.05 12.73
CA ARG A 91 10.67 -19.55 14.10
C ARG A 91 11.97 -20.32 14.31
N GLU A 92 12.35 -21.15 13.33
CA GLU A 92 13.59 -21.92 13.36
C GLU A 92 14.80 -20.98 13.32
N ALA A 93 14.83 -20.03 12.38
CA ALA A 93 15.90 -19.06 12.24
C ALA A 93 16.01 -18.13 13.47
N TYR A 94 14.89 -17.61 13.95
CA TYR A 94 14.85 -16.76 15.15
C TYR A 94 15.42 -17.48 16.38
N SER A 95 15.00 -18.74 16.62
CA SER A 95 15.51 -19.55 17.72
C SER A 95 17.01 -19.81 17.61
N TYR A 96 17.49 -20.14 16.39
CA TYR A 96 18.90 -20.33 16.12
C TYR A 96 19.74 -19.08 16.44
N TYR A 97 19.32 -17.91 15.99
CA TYR A 97 20.05 -16.67 16.24
C TYR A 97 20.09 -16.29 17.72
N LEU A 98 19.01 -16.51 18.46
CA LEU A 98 18.98 -16.30 19.91
C LEU A 98 19.94 -17.25 20.64
N GLU A 99 19.95 -18.54 20.28
CA GLU A 99 20.86 -19.54 20.88
C GLU A 99 22.31 -19.21 20.63
N GLN A 100 22.64 -18.56 19.52
CA GLN A 100 23.99 -18.10 19.18
C GLN A 100 24.32 -16.73 19.78
N ASN A 101 23.40 -16.07 20.48
CA ASN A 101 23.53 -14.71 21.03
C ASN A 101 23.94 -13.67 19.96
N LEU A 102 23.36 -13.73 18.77
CA LEU A 102 23.70 -12.84 17.66
C LEU A 102 22.98 -11.50 17.71
N PHE A 103 21.92 -11.38 18.48
CA PHE A 103 21.19 -10.12 18.71
C PHE A 103 20.44 -10.18 20.04
N ASP A 104 20.03 -8.99 20.55
CA ASP A 104 19.11 -8.87 21.69
C ASP A 104 17.72 -8.50 21.17
N SER A 105 16.71 -9.33 21.43
CA SER A 105 15.36 -9.11 20.95
C SER A 105 14.71 -7.82 21.48
N GLN A 106 15.14 -7.33 22.64
CA GLN A 106 14.63 -6.08 23.21
C GLN A 106 15.03 -4.84 22.38
N ASP A 107 16.12 -4.90 21.63
CA ASP A 107 16.56 -3.83 20.75
C ASP A 107 15.60 -3.60 19.55
N TYR A 108 14.67 -4.53 19.30
CA TYR A 108 13.76 -4.52 18.14
C TYR A 108 12.28 -4.41 18.54
N ASP A 109 11.98 -4.22 19.82
CA ASP A 109 10.65 -3.89 20.38
C ASP A 109 10.68 -2.46 20.90
N LEU A 110 10.74 -1.48 19.98
CA LEU A 110 10.91 -0.08 20.34
C LEU A 110 9.63 0.56 20.92
N ASN A 111 8.46 -0.04 20.62
CA ASN A 111 7.19 0.41 21.17
C ASN A 111 6.85 -0.24 22.53
N GLY A 112 7.60 -1.27 22.94
CA GLY A 112 7.45 -1.96 24.20
C GLY A 112 6.18 -2.79 24.32
N ASP A 113 5.65 -3.29 23.20
CA ASP A 113 4.43 -4.10 23.17
C ASP A 113 4.69 -5.60 23.38
N GLY A 114 5.95 -6.04 23.38
CA GLY A 114 6.38 -7.41 23.57
C GLY A 114 6.51 -8.21 22.28
N TYR A 115 6.48 -7.53 21.14
CA TYR A 115 6.77 -8.09 19.82
C TYR A 115 7.91 -7.34 19.14
N ILE A 116 8.65 -8.05 18.29
CA ILE A 116 9.63 -7.41 17.39
C ILE A 116 8.87 -6.66 16.29
N ASP A 117 9.20 -5.37 16.11
CA ASP A 117 8.47 -4.45 15.26
C ASP A 117 8.60 -4.73 13.76
N ALA A 118 9.80 -5.12 13.28
CA ALA A 118 10.08 -5.31 11.86
C ALA A 118 11.03 -6.49 11.61
N VAL A 119 10.54 -7.54 10.94
CA VAL A 119 11.30 -8.75 10.62
C VAL A 119 11.20 -9.06 9.13
N TYR A 120 12.36 -9.36 8.52
CA TYR A 120 12.48 -9.69 7.11
C TYR A 120 13.21 -11.02 6.93
N LEU A 121 12.58 -11.97 6.25
CA LEU A 121 13.20 -13.19 5.81
C LEU A 121 13.48 -13.09 4.30
N ILE A 122 14.75 -13.06 3.96
CA ILE A 122 15.19 -12.98 2.55
C ILE A 122 15.67 -14.37 2.14
N TYR A 123 14.91 -15.06 1.29
CA TYR A 123 15.27 -16.41 0.88
C TYR A 123 16.07 -16.44 -0.43
N SER A 124 16.96 -17.43 -0.55
CA SER A 124 17.95 -17.50 -1.62
C SER A 124 17.44 -18.05 -2.94
N SER A 125 16.32 -18.81 -2.92
CA SER A 125 15.78 -19.41 -4.14
C SER A 125 14.99 -18.42 -4.98
N PRO A 126 14.86 -18.62 -6.29
CA PRO A 126 14.09 -17.75 -7.17
C PRO A 126 12.62 -17.63 -6.73
N ASN A 127 11.98 -16.52 -7.06
CA ASN A 127 10.51 -16.44 -6.98
C ASN A 127 9.85 -17.39 -7.98
N TYR A 128 8.55 -17.68 -7.80
CA TYR A 128 7.89 -18.71 -8.60
C TYR A 128 7.80 -18.37 -10.09
N LEU A 129 7.87 -17.10 -10.50
CA LEU A 129 7.86 -16.74 -11.92
C LEU A 129 9.18 -17.14 -12.60
N ASN A 130 10.30 -17.00 -11.89
CA ASN A 130 11.63 -17.34 -12.38
C ASN A 130 11.97 -18.82 -12.14
N GLY A 131 11.50 -19.39 -11.03
CA GLY A 131 11.84 -20.75 -10.60
C GLY A 131 10.80 -21.84 -10.94
N ARG A 132 9.65 -21.49 -11.55
CA ARG A 132 8.52 -22.41 -11.75
C ARG A 132 8.92 -23.76 -12.34
N ASP A 133 9.62 -23.75 -13.46
CA ASP A 133 9.99 -24.98 -14.18
C ASP A 133 10.95 -25.84 -13.33
N TYR A 134 11.89 -25.20 -12.65
CA TYR A 134 12.78 -25.89 -11.72
C TYR A 134 12.00 -26.58 -10.61
N TYR A 135 11.12 -25.87 -9.94
CA TYR A 135 10.35 -26.37 -8.81
C TYR A 135 9.45 -27.56 -9.20
N LEU A 136 8.67 -27.43 -10.27
CA LEU A 136 7.75 -28.47 -10.73
C LEU A 136 8.49 -29.69 -11.26
N ASN A 137 9.61 -29.52 -11.98
CA ASN A 137 10.42 -30.63 -12.48
C ASN A 137 11.13 -31.41 -11.36
N ASN A 138 11.34 -30.80 -10.19
CA ASN A 138 11.91 -31.43 -9.01
C ASN A 138 10.84 -31.90 -8.01
N GLY A 139 9.57 -31.85 -8.39
CA GLY A 139 8.47 -32.45 -7.62
C GLY A 139 7.83 -31.56 -6.57
N LEU A 140 7.97 -30.21 -6.67
CA LEU A 140 7.15 -29.30 -5.88
C LEU A 140 5.68 -29.45 -6.27
N ARG A 141 4.81 -29.55 -5.30
CA ARG A 141 3.36 -29.52 -5.51
C ARG A 141 2.92 -28.16 -6.05
N GLU A 142 2.02 -28.16 -7.03
CA GLU A 142 1.61 -26.92 -7.71
C GLU A 142 0.93 -25.92 -6.74
N ASP A 143 0.19 -26.43 -5.74
CA ASP A 143 -0.44 -25.61 -4.70
C ASP A 143 0.56 -24.94 -3.73
N ARG A 144 1.85 -25.26 -3.84
CA ARG A 144 2.94 -24.66 -3.05
C ARG A 144 3.76 -23.62 -3.83
N LEU A 145 3.52 -23.42 -5.09
CA LEU A 145 4.27 -22.44 -5.89
C LEU A 145 4.18 -21.02 -5.33
N THR A 146 3.02 -20.64 -4.84
CA THR A 146 2.78 -19.31 -4.29
C THR A 146 3.54 -19.02 -2.99
N GLU A 147 4.09 -20.03 -2.32
CA GLU A 147 5.01 -19.85 -1.19
C GLU A 147 6.33 -19.18 -1.63
N PHE A 148 6.70 -19.29 -2.90
CA PHE A 148 7.86 -18.63 -3.49
C PHE A 148 7.50 -17.26 -4.08
N TRP A 149 6.84 -16.40 -3.28
CA TRP A 149 6.50 -15.03 -3.64
C TRP A 149 6.96 -14.06 -2.55
N ALA A 150 6.71 -12.77 -2.74
CA ALA A 150 6.84 -11.76 -1.70
C ALA A 150 5.49 -11.60 -0.99
N TYR A 151 5.49 -11.60 0.32
CA TYR A 151 4.31 -11.29 1.13
C TYR A 151 4.70 -10.93 2.56
N THR A 152 3.82 -10.20 3.21
CA THR A 152 3.87 -9.97 4.65
C THR A 152 2.82 -10.85 5.35
N TYR A 153 3.21 -11.50 6.43
CA TYR A 153 2.36 -12.44 7.18
C TYR A 153 2.42 -12.21 8.68
N TRP A 154 1.37 -12.63 9.39
CA TRP A 154 1.21 -12.45 10.83
C TRP A 154 1.09 -13.81 11.54
N ASP A 155 1.97 -14.03 12.54
CA ASP A 155 1.91 -15.18 13.44
C ASP A 155 1.14 -14.82 14.72
N TYR A 156 -0.15 -15.07 14.74
CA TYR A 156 -1.03 -14.80 15.88
C TYR A 156 -1.01 -15.89 16.97
N THR A 157 -0.11 -16.84 16.90
CA THR A 157 -0.14 -18.01 17.81
C THR A 157 0.60 -17.77 19.11
N ARG A 158 1.36 -16.68 19.20
CA ARG A 158 2.11 -16.32 20.41
C ARG A 158 1.56 -15.07 21.06
N THR A 159 1.64 -15.06 22.39
CA THR A 159 1.33 -13.88 23.23
C THR A 159 2.55 -12.98 23.33
N PRO A 160 2.36 -11.65 23.49
CA PRO A 160 3.46 -10.72 23.64
C PRO A 160 4.28 -11.02 24.89
N ASN A 161 5.59 -10.82 24.83
CA ASN A 161 6.52 -10.99 25.93
C ASN A 161 7.55 -9.85 25.93
N LYS A 162 7.42 -8.92 26.87
CA LYS A 162 8.31 -7.74 26.95
C LYS A 162 9.74 -8.06 27.41
N GLU A 163 9.96 -9.19 28.08
CA GLU A 163 11.30 -9.61 28.49
C GLU A 163 12.05 -10.31 27.35
N ASN A 164 11.30 -10.99 26.49
CA ASN A 164 11.82 -11.70 25.33
C ASN A 164 10.85 -11.49 24.14
N PRO A 165 10.86 -10.31 23.51
CA PRO A 165 10.02 -10.01 22.36
C PRO A 165 10.18 -11.02 21.24
N TYR A 166 9.09 -11.33 20.56
CA TYR A 166 9.03 -12.36 19.54
C TYR A 166 8.42 -11.80 18.23
N PRO A 167 8.86 -12.23 17.03
CA PRO A 167 8.26 -11.82 15.78
C PRO A 167 6.79 -12.22 15.69
N SER A 168 5.87 -11.25 15.64
CA SER A 168 4.44 -11.48 15.39
C SER A 168 4.05 -11.25 13.94
N SER A 169 4.86 -10.48 13.22
CA SER A 169 4.73 -10.23 11.80
C SER A 169 6.08 -10.26 11.13
N TYR A 170 6.11 -10.66 9.87
CA TYR A 170 7.34 -10.73 9.11
C TYR A 170 7.06 -10.59 7.61
N THR A 171 8.05 -10.12 6.88
CA THR A 171 8.07 -10.12 5.42
C THR A 171 8.89 -11.31 4.93
N TRP A 172 8.37 -12.03 3.94
CA TRP A 172 9.02 -13.14 3.25
C TRP A 172 9.20 -12.77 1.77
N LEU A 173 10.44 -12.68 1.29
CA LEU A 173 10.69 -12.36 -0.12
C LEU A 173 11.98 -12.98 -0.65
N SER A 174 11.97 -13.34 -1.95
CA SER A 174 13.14 -13.86 -2.66
C SER A 174 14.19 -12.76 -2.88
N VAL A 175 15.47 -13.17 -2.86
CA VAL A 175 16.57 -12.33 -3.31
C VAL A 175 16.39 -11.84 -4.76
N ASP A 176 15.65 -12.55 -5.59
CA ASP A 176 15.32 -12.16 -6.97
C ASP A 176 14.60 -10.80 -7.08
N PHE A 177 13.86 -10.41 -6.04
CA PHE A 177 13.14 -9.12 -6.05
C PHE A 177 14.07 -7.92 -5.95
N PHE A 178 15.33 -8.13 -5.55
CA PHE A 178 16.34 -7.09 -5.47
C PHE A 178 17.16 -6.93 -6.76
N SER A 179 16.94 -7.79 -7.76
CA SER A 179 17.70 -7.79 -9.01
C SER A 179 16.86 -7.24 -10.16
N LEU A 180 17.31 -6.17 -10.80
CA LEU A 180 16.89 -5.85 -12.15
C LEU A 180 17.71 -6.72 -13.11
N SER A 181 17.04 -7.37 -14.07
CA SER A 181 17.60 -8.35 -15.00
C SER A 181 18.98 -7.94 -15.55
N GLY A 182 20.02 -8.60 -15.07
CA GLY A 182 21.37 -8.55 -15.64
C GLY A 182 22.30 -7.46 -15.12
N ASP A 183 21.85 -6.55 -14.29
CA ASP A 183 22.64 -5.45 -13.76
C ASP A 183 22.94 -5.59 -12.26
N LYS A 184 24.06 -5.01 -11.82
CA LYS A 184 24.45 -4.90 -10.41
C LYS A 184 23.63 -3.84 -9.64
N VAL A 185 22.42 -3.58 -10.08
CA VAL A 185 21.57 -2.54 -9.54
C VAL A 185 20.57 -3.16 -8.57
N ILE A 186 20.49 -2.60 -7.37
CA ILE A 186 19.59 -3.06 -6.33
C ILE A 186 18.21 -2.43 -6.54
N ASP A 187 17.19 -3.27 -6.58
CA ASP A 187 15.78 -2.86 -6.65
C ASP A 187 15.06 -3.14 -5.33
N SER A 188 14.86 -2.11 -4.52
CA SER A 188 14.20 -2.24 -3.21
C SER A 188 12.68 -2.05 -3.25
N ARG A 189 12.06 -1.88 -4.43
CA ARG A 189 10.65 -1.51 -4.53
C ARG A 189 9.71 -2.54 -3.92
N THR A 190 9.92 -3.84 -4.16
CA THR A 190 9.10 -4.89 -3.53
C THR A 190 9.32 -4.93 -2.02
N LEU A 191 10.55 -4.75 -1.54
CA LEU A 191 10.84 -4.62 -0.12
C LEU A 191 10.08 -3.45 0.52
N ILE A 192 10.07 -2.29 -0.13
CA ILE A 192 9.37 -1.09 0.32
C ILE A 192 7.85 -1.36 0.38
N HIS A 193 7.28 -1.96 -0.67
CA HIS A 193 5.88 -2.35 -0.71
C HIS A 193 5.50 -3.26 0.47
N GLU A 194 6.24 -4.35 0.66
CA GLU A 194 5.97 -5.30 1.74
C GLU A 194 6.13 -4.68 3.14
N THR A 195 7.03 -3.71 3.29
CA THR A 195 7.18 -2.98 4.55
C THR A 195 5.94 -2.15 4.90
N SER A 196 5.23 -1.63 3.91
CA SER A 196 3.98 -0.91 4.14
C SER A 196 2.91 -1.81 4.75
N HIS A 197 2.90 -3.10 4.39
CA HIS A 197 2.02 -4.07 5.02
C HIS A 197 2.34 -4.28 6.51
N LEU A 198 3.61 -4.23 6.93
CA LEU A 198 3.98 -4.27 8.35
C LEU A 198 3.40 -3.08 9.14
N MET A 199 3.12 -1.95 8.48
CA MET A 199 2.44 -0.79 9.06
C MET A 199 0.91 -0.85 8.93
N GLY A 200 0.34 -1.93 8.37
CA GLY A 200 -1.09 -2.15 8.24
C GLY A 200 -1.75 -1.59 6.98
N ILE A 201 -0.96 -1.13 6.01
CA ILE A 201 -1.49 -0.65 4.72
C ILE A 201 -1.81 -1.84 3.83
N LYS A 202 -2.93 -1.78 3.11
CA LYS A 202 -3.37 -2.80 2.16
C LYS A 202 -2.92 -2.50 0.74
N ASP A 203 -2.96 -3.53 -0.11
CA ASP A 203 -2.87 -3.36 -1.55
C ASP A 203 -3.99 -2.47 -2.08
N TYR A 204 -3.66 -1.61 -3.05
CA TYR A 204 -4.65 -0.77 -3.74
C TYR A 204 -5.07 -1.35 -5.09
N TYR A 205 -4.48 -2.45 -5.52
CA TYR A 205 -4.95 -3.25 -6.65
C TYR A 205 -5.88 -4.39 -6.19
N ASN A 206 -6.52 -5.04 -7.14
CA ASN A 206 -7.44 -6.15 -6.88
C ASN A 206 -6.67 -7.48 -6.81
N THR A 207 -6.52 -8.04 -5.61
CA THR A 207 -5.87 -9.34 -5.41
C THR A 207 -6.74 -10.54 -5.80
N ASP A 208 -8.06 -10.34 -6.02
CA ASP A 208 -8.99 -11.38 -6.50
C ASP A 208 -9.02 -11.54 -8.03
N GLU A 209 -8.08 -10.99 -8.77
CA GLU A 209 -8.08 -10.98 -10.23
C GLU A 209 -8.35 -12.37 -10.83
N ASN A 210 -7.74 -13.40 -10.26
CA ASN A 210 -7.87 -14.77 -10.70
C ASN A 210 -8.89 -15.61 -9.92
N ASN A 211 -9.58 -15.03 -8.95
CA ASN A 211 -10.57 -15.73 -8.14
C ASN A 211 -11.84 -16.00 -8.97
N PRO A 212 -12.23 -17.29 -9.20
CA PRO A 212 -13.37 -17.64 -10.04
C PRO A 212 -14.70 -17.08 -9.53
N ASN A 213 -14.84 -16.83 -8.22
CA ASN A 213 -16.05 -16.28 -7.62
C ASN A 213 -16.24 -14.79 -7.95
N TYR A 214 -15.18 -14.10 -8.33
CA TYR A 214 -15.18 -12.66 -8.61
C TYR A 214 -14.91 -12.30 -10.08
N LYS A 215 -14.80 -13.31 -10.98
CA LYS A 215 -14.51 -13.09 -12.41
C LYS A 215 -15.58 -12.31 -13.18
N ASN A 216 -16.82 -12.37 -12.74
CA ASN A 216 -17.98 -11.84 -13.47
C ASN A 216 -18.66 -10.66 -12.75
N LEU A 217 -17.96 -9.99 -11.84
CA LEU A 217 -18.51 -8.84 -11.15
C LEU A 217 -18.69 -7.66 -12.11
N ASP A 218 -19.81 -6.94 -11.97
CA ASP A 218 -20.07 -5.72 -12.75
C ASP A 218 -19.12 -4.58 -12.40
N TYR A 219 -18.59 -4.58 -11.18
CA TYR A 219 -17.63 -3.61 -10.62
C TYR A 219 -16.25 -4.26 -10.46
N LYS A 220 -15.66 -4.72 -11.55
CA LYS A 220 -14.31 -5.30 -11.52
C LYS A 220 -13.29 -4.25 -11.91
N TYR A 221 -12.38 -3.98 -10.99
CA TYR A 221 -11.18 -3.16 -11.21
C TYR A 221 -9.95 -4.05 -11.08
N TYR A 222 -8.93 -3.77 -11.90
CA TYR A 222 -7.60 -4.31 -11.65
C TYR A 222 -6.86 -3.40 -10.68
N SER A 223 -6.84 -2.10 -11.00
CA SER A 223 -6.19 -1.07 -10.22
C SER A 223 -7.09 0.17 -10.12
N PRO A 224 -7.90 0.31 -9.08
CA PRO A 224 -8.75 1.50 -8.91
C PRO A 224 -7.98 2.82 -8.76
N VAL A 225 -6.68 2.77 -8.43
CA VAL A 225 -5.81 3.95 -8.38
C VAL A 225 -4.97 4.13 -9.64
N GLY A 226 -5.22 3.32 -10.68
CA GLY A 226 -4.62 3.46 -12.00
C GLY A 226 -3.14 3.13 -12.07
N GLY A 227 -2.62 2.29 -11.19
CA GLY A 227 -1.21 1.92 -11.12
C GLY A 227 -0.32 2.94 -10.40
N LEU A 228 -0.89 4.04 -9.92
CA LEU A 228 -0.17 5.07 -9.18
C LEU A 228 -0.16 4.71 -7.70
N ASP A 229 0.94 4.48 -7.15
CA ASP A 229 1.22 4.26 -5.73
C ASP A 229 2.19 3.10 -5.50
N MET A 230 2.97 3.18 -4.44
CA MET A 230 3.81 2.07 -3.98
C MET A 230 2.98 0.82 -3.68
N MET A 231 1.74 0.96 -3.20
CA MET A 231 0.83 -0.15 -2.89
C MET A 231 0.02 -0.64 -4.09
N ASP A 232 0.37 -0.22 -5.32
CA ASP A 232 -0.21 -0.73 -6.56
C ASP A 232 0.88 -1.36 -7.45
N LEU A 233 1.62 -0.57 -8.23
CA LEU A 233 2.66 -1.10 -9.12
C LEU A 233 4.08 -1.08 -8.52
N ASN A 234 4.24 -0.90 -7.24
CA ASN A 234 5.55 -0.73 -6.57
C ASN A 234 6.36 0.41 -7.22
N LEU A 235 5.71 1.48 -7.60
CA LEU A 235 6.30 2.65 -8.23
C LEU A 235 5.88 3.93 -7.50
N GLY A 236 6.72 4.95 -7.60
CA GLY A 236 6.42 6.27 -7.07
C GLY A 236 6.41 6.36 -5.55
N ASP A 237 5.73 7.36 -5.07
CA ASP A 237 5.53 7.62 -3.64
C ASP A 237 4.18 7.03 -3.18
N HIS A 238 3.98 6.92 -1.89
CA HIS A 238 2.66 6.73 -1.32
C HIS A 238 1.77 7.95 -1.59
N ASN A 239 0.50 7.71 -1.91
CA ASN A 239 -0.48 8.79 -2.02
C ASN A 239 -0.77 9.43 -0.64
N MET A 240 -1.42 10.59 -0.66
CA MET A 240 -1.68 11.34 0.58
C MET A 240 -2.69 10.66 1.51
N PHE A 241 -3.51 9.72 1.03
CA PHE A 241 -4.35 8.88 1.90
C PHE A 241 -3.48 7.98 2.79
N THR A 242 -2.53 7.24 2.21
CA THR A 242 -1.58 6.43 2.98
C THR A 242 -0.81 7.26 4.00
N LYS A 243 -0.30 8.42 3.58
CA LYS A 243 0.46 9.32 4.47
C LYS A 243 -0.39 9.88 5.61
N TYR A 244 -1.66 10.14 5.35
CA TYR A 244 -2.62 10.55 6.38
C TYR A 244 -2.92 9.42 7.37
N MET A 245 -3.17 8.21 6.86
CA MET A 245 -3.37 7.01 7.68
C MET A 245 -2.21 6.75 8.64
N LEU A 246 -0.98 6.90 8.14
CA LEU A 246 0.25 6.66 8.90
C LEU A 246 0.65 7.85 9.80
N GLY A 247 -0.10 8.98 9.75
CA GLY A 247 0.18 10.18 10.52
C GLY A 247 1.37 11.00 10.00
N TRP A 248 1.79 10.75 8.75
CA TRP A 248 2.90 11.48 8.14
C TRP A 248 2.51 12.88 7.66
N ALA A 249 1.27 13.06 7.24
CA ALA A 249 0.75 14.34 6.81
C ALA A 249 -0.65 14.60 7.39
N SER A 250 -1.09 15.86 7.37
CA SER A 250 -2.41 16.26 7.82
C SER A 250 -3.09 17.11 6.76
N PRO A 251 -4.39 16.90 6.48
CA PRO A 251 -5.10 17.62 5.43
C PRO A 251 -5.45 19.05 5.81
N TYR A 252 -5.61 19.89 4.79
CA TYR A 252 -6.52 21.03 4.86
C TYR A 252 -7.95 20.49 4.68
N VAL A 253 -8.88 20.87 5.56
CA VAL A 253 -10.26 20.38 5.54
C VAL A 253 -11.19 21.46 5.05
N VAL A 254 -11.98 21.17 4.02
CA VAL A 254 -13.03 22.05 3.50
C VAL A 254 -14.38 21.54 3.97
N THR A 255 -15.03 22.31 4.81
CA THR A 255 -16.36 22.00 5.39
C THR A 255 -17.42 22.96 4.86
N SER A 256 -18.69 22.63 5.01
CA SER A 256 -19.84 23.37 4.48
C SER A 256 -20.10 24.71 5.19
N ASP A 257 -19.47 24.97 6.32
CA ASP A 257 -19.56 26.22 7.09
C ASP A 257 -18.66 27.35 6.56
N LEU A 258 -17.87 27.08 5.54
CA LEU A 258 -17.06 28.11 4.87
C LEU A 258 -17.90 28.96 3.92
N ASP A 259 -17.48 30.22 3.75
CA ASP A 259 -18.10 31.13 2.79
C ASP A 259 -17.63 30.82 1.34
N PHE A 260 -18.49 30.18 0.56
CA PHE A 260 -18.19 29.84 -0.83
C PHE A 260 -18.56 30.96 -1.81
N PRO A 261 -17.83 31.13 -2.96
CA PRO A 261 -16.70 30.31 -3.40
C PRO A 261 -15.39 30.62 -2.64
N ILE A 262 -14.59 29.58 -2.42
CA ILE A 262 -13.24 29.75 -1.83
C ILE A 262 -12.17 29.48 -2.88
N THR A 263 -11.05 30.19 -2.80
CA THR A 263 -9.85 29.93 -3.61
C THR A 263 -8.71 29.49 -2.70
N ILE A 264 -8.07 28.39 -3.06
CA ILE A 264 -6.99 27.77 -2.30
C ILE A 264 -5.78 27.61 -3.20
N GLU A 265 -4.60 27.96 -2.70
CA GLU A 265 -3.30 27.61 -3.25
C GLU A 265 -2.82 26.31 -2.60
N LEU A 266 -2.91 25.20 -3.31
CA LEU A 266 -2.49 23.88 -2.84
C LEU A 266 -1.06 23.61 -3.30
N GLU A 267 -0.14 23.48 -2.36
CA GLU A 267 1.23 23.05 -2.60
C GLU A 267 1.29 21.59 -3.04
N ASP A 268 2.32 21.18 -3.74
CA ASP A 268 2.44 19.82 -4.24
C ASP A 268 2.64 18.78 -3.11
N SER A 269 2.20 17.55 -3.38
CA SER A 269 2.18 16.45 -2.41
C SER A 269 3.58 15.99 -1.98
N ASN A 270 4.65 16.30 -2.73
CA ASN A 270 6.02 16.01 -2.30
C ASN A 270 6.44 16.86 -1.08
N HIS A 271 5.72 17.95 -0.79
CA HIS A 271 5.90 18.79 0.40
C HIS A 271 4.87 18.50 1.51
N GLY A 272 4.06 17.44 1.35
CA GLY A 272 3.13 16.98 2.37
C GLY A 272 1.78 17.68 2.40
N SER A 273 1.47 18.51 1.41
CA SER A 273 0.21 19.24 1.34
C SER A 273 -0.87 18.47 0.58
N PHE A 274 -2.07 18.44 1.13
CA PHE A 274 -3.26 17.90 0.49
C PHE A 274 -4.53 18.45 1.14
N LEU A 275 -5.65 18.28 0.46
CA LEU A 275 -6.94 18.76 0.90
C LEU A 275 -7.95 17.62 0.93
N ILE A 276 -8.85 17.62 1.89
CA ILE A 276 -10.01 16.74 1.91
C ILE A 276 -11.32 17.52 2.00
N ILE A 277 -12.33 16.98 1.37
CA ILE A 277 -13.73 17.44 1.47
C ILE A 277 -14.52 16.25 2.00
N PRO A 278 -14.84 16.23 3.31
CA PRO A 278 -15.59 15.12 3.90
C PRO A 278 -17.03 15.10 3.40
N THR A 279 -17.66 13.94 3.44
CA THR A 279 -19.07 13.75 3.08
C THR A 279 -20.01 14.27 4.15
N SER A 280 -19.58 14.33 5.40
CA SER A 280 -20.34 14.77 6.55
C SER A 280 -19.68 15.93 7.28
N ASN A 281 -20.52 16.83 7.81
CA ASN A 281 -20.05 17.92 8.69
C ASN A 281 -19.57 17.41 10.06
N ASP A 282 -19.89 16.17 10.43
CA ASP A 282 -19.44 15.54 11.68
C ASP A 282 -18.01 14.95 11.57
N PHE A 283 -17.25 15.37 10.56
CA PHE A 283 -15.89 14.92 10.39
C PHE A 283 -15.01 15.30 11.59
N ASN A 284 -14.42 14.29 12.23
CA ASN A 284 -13.68 14.44 13.49
C ASN A 284 -12.17 14.55 13.31
N GLY A 285 -11.67 14.72 12.07
CA GLY A 285 -10.25 14.87 11.77
C GLY A 285 -9.46 13.57 11.72
N ASN A 286 -10.13 12.40 11.70
CA ASN A 286 -9.45 11.13 11.53
C ASN A 286 -9.61 10.58 10.09
N PRO A 287 -8.67 9.75 9.60
CA PRO A 287 -8.72 9.21 8.24
C PRO A 287 -9.81 8.17 8.00
N PHE A 288 -10.42 7.60 9.05
CA PHE A 288 -11.41 6.52 8.97
C PHE A 288 -12.82 7.04 8.68
N SER A 289 -12.96 7.75 7.56
CA SER A 289 -14.19 8.39 7.13
C SER A 289 -14.34 8.26 5.62
N GLU A 290 -15.43 8.77 5.06
CA GLU A 290 -15.61 8.91 3.63
C GLU A 290 -15.42 10.37 3.22
N TYR A 291 -14.63 10.62 2.15
CA TYR A 291 -14.29 11.97 1.66
C TYR A 291 -13.74 11.95 0.23
N LEU A 292 -13.71 13.11 -0.42
CA LEU A 292 -12.81 13.36 -1.54
C LEU A 292 -11.46 13.86 -1.01
N LEU A 293 -10.37 13.28 -1.51
CA LEU A 293 -9.01 13.68 -1.26
C LEU A 293 -8.42 14.29 -2.52
N LEU A 294 -7.85 15.49 -2.40
CA LEU A 294 -7.20 16.23 -3.46
C LEU A 294 -5.73 16.39 -3.16
N GLU A 295 -4.88 15.95 -4.08
CA GLU A 295 -3.43 16.14 -4.01
C GLU A 295 -2.90 16.73 -5.32
N PHE A 296 -2.04 17.75 -5.23
CA PHE A 296 -1.38 18.30 -6.38
C PHE A 296 -0.12 17.48 -6.67
N TYR A 297 -0.17 16.71 -7.74
CA TYR A 297 0.89 15.79 -8.16
C TYR A 297 1.92 16.50 -9.03
N VAL A 298 3.20 16.20 -8.79
CA VAL A 298 4.33 16.53 -9.67
C VAL A 298 5.21 15.30 -9.88
N PRO A 299 5.69 15.01 -11.11
CA PRO A 299 6.53 13.84 -11.41
C PRO A 299 8.00 14.09 -11.03
N GLU A 300 8.22 14.55 -9.80
CA GLU A 300 9.53 14.83 -9.20
C GLU A 300 9.72 14.00 -7.93
N GLY A 301 10.91 13.99 -7.34
CA GLY A 301 11.20 13.22 -6.12
C GLY A 301 10.95 11.73 -6.29
N LEU A 302 10.24 11.13 -5.34
CA LEU A 302 9.87 9.70 -5.39
C LEU A 302 8.93 9.38 -6.56
N ASN A 303 8.11 10.34 -7.02
CA ASN A 303 7.19 10.17 -8.14
C ASN A 303 7.88 10.20 -9.52
N LYS A 304 9.20 10.45 -9.59
CA LYS A 304 9.93 10.51 -10.85
C LYS A 304 9.83 9.22 -11.67
N LEU A 305 9.74 8.07 -11.01
CA LEU A 305 9.64 6.79 -11.69
C LEU A 305 8.35 6.65 -12.50
N ASP A 306 7.25 7.27 -12.13
CA ASP A 306 5.99 7.24 -12.87
C ASP A 306 6.18 7.68 -14.33
N SER A 307 7.03 8.69 -14.54
CA SER A 307 7.32 9.27 -15.85
C SER A 307 8.51 8.66 -16.57
N THR A 308 9.35 7.88 -15.91
CA THR A 308 10.64 7.43 -16.46
C THR A 308 10.80 5.92 -16.53
N TYR A 309 10.01 5.16 -15.78
CA TYR A 309 10.13 3.71 -15.68
C TYR A 309 8.83 3.01 -16.10
N ARG A 310 8.96 1.89 -16.83
CA ARG A 310 7.84 1.02 -17.20
C ARG A 310 7.86 -0.21 -16.32
N TYR A 311 6.79 -0.45 -15.58
CA TYR A 311 6.64 -1.70 -14.85
C TYR A 311 6.62 -2.87 -15.82
N ARG A 312 7.51 -3.85 -15.64
CA ARG A 312 7.65 -5.06 -16.50
C ARG A 312 7.75 -4.78 -18.01
N GLY A 313 8.37 -3.68 -18.41
CA GLY A 313 8.71 -3.37 -19.79
C GLY A 313 7.56 -3.09 -20.78
N ASN A 314 6.42 -3.76 -20.65
CA ASN A 314 5.25 -3.63 -21.53
C ASN A 314 4.11 -2.77 -20.95
N TYR A 315 4.23 -2.34 -19.70
CA TYR A 315 3.27 -1.41 -19.10
C TYR A 315 3.52 0.01 -19.59
N PRO A 316 2.51 0.88 -19.63
CA PRO A 316 2.70 2.28 -20.05
C PRO A 316 3.54 3.04 -19.01
N LEU A 317 4.10 4.18 -19.41
CA LEU A 317 4.50 5.21 -18.44
C LEU A 317 3.23 5.82 -17.85
N LEU A 318 3.28 6.13 -16.56
CA LEU A 318 2.16 6.76 -15.86
C LEU A 318 2.17 8.28 -16.08
N TYR A 319 2.05 9.09 -15.03
CA TYR A 319 2.04 10.53 -15.16
C TYR A 319 3.43 11.11 -15.47
N SER A 320 3.50 11.92 -16.51
CA SER A 320 4.70 12.69 -16.88
C SER A 320 4.48 14.20 -16.83
N SER A 321 3.30 14.66 -16.43
CA SER A 321 2.97 16.07 -16.22
C SER A 321 2.36 16.28 -14.84
N SER A 322 2.45 17.51 -14.35
CA SER A 322 1.82 17.92 -13.11
C SER A 322 0.32 18.12 -13.28
N GLY A 323 -0.45 17.90 -12.22
CA GLY A 323 -1.89 18.12 -12.19
C GLY A 323 -2.51 17.66 -10.88
N LEU A 324 -3.79 17.97 -10.71
CA LEU A 324 -4.52 17.57 -9.51
C LEU A 324 -5.02 16.15 -9.66
N LYS A 325 -4.73 15.30 -8.68
CA LYS A 325 -5.38 14.01 -8.48
C LYS A 325 -6.56 14.20 -7.52
N ILE A 326 -7.68 13.59 -7.83
CA ILE A 326 -8.86 13.56 -6.95
C ILE A 326 -9.19 12.09 -6.70
N TYR A 327 -9.19 11.70 -5.44
CA TYR A 327 -9.59 10.36 -5.01
C TYR A 327 -10.91 10.41 -4.26
N HIS A 328 -11.78 9.46 -4.53
CA HIS A 328 -12.84 9.07 -3.62
C HIS A 328 -12.28 8.05 -2.64
N VAL A 329 -12.33 8.35 -1.36
CA VAL A 329 -11.86 7.49 -0.28
C VAL A 329 -13.03 7.13 0.61
N ASP A 330 -13.21 5.84 0.87
CA ASP A 330 -14.14 5.32 1.89
C ASP A 330 -13.39 4.39 2.84
N ALA A 331 -12.76 5.00 3.82
CA ALA A 331 -11.93 4.32 4.82
C ALA A 331 -12.70 4.00 6.12
N ARG A 332 -14.03 4.06 6.09
CA ARG A 332 -14.86 3.74 7.26
C ARG A 332 -14.55 2.32 7.75
N LEU A 333 -14.60 2.14 9.05
CA LEU A 333 -14.31 0.87 9.70
C LEU A 333 -15.60 0.14 10.07
N LYS A 334 -15.52 -1.19 10.11
CA LYS A 334 -16.49 -2.09 10.73
C LYS A 334 -15.87 -2.76 11.93
N ASN A 335 -16.66 -3.06 12.94
CA ASN A 335 -16.17 -3.92 13.99
C ASN A 335 -16.13 -5.38 13.52
N ARG A 336 -15.23 -6.17 14.08
CA ARG A 336 -15.08 -7.59 13.80
C ARG A 336 -14.86 -8.32 15.11
N HIS A 337 -15.68 -9.33 15.37
CA HIS A 337 -15.63 -10.07 16.61
C HIS A 337 -15.49 -11.57 16.37
N ARG A 338 -14.85 -12.24 17.29
CA ARG A 338 -14.69 -13.68 17.25
C ARG A 338 -15.98 -14.40 17.62
N SER A 339 -16.35 -15.38 16.82
CA SER A 339 -17.48 -16.27 17.05
C SER A 339 -17.03 -17.72 16.86
N GLY A 340 -16.67 -18.40 17.97
CA GLY A 340 -16.07 -19.71 17.92
C GLY A 340 -14.69 -19.72 17.26
N ALA A 341 -14.51 -20.49 16.19
CA ALA A 341 -13.28 -20.56 15.41
C ALA A 341 -13.22 -19.54 14.26
N SER A 342 -14.26 -18.74 14.04
CA SER A 342 -14.38 -17.79 12.94
C SER A 342 -14.55 -16.37 13.44
N TYR A 343 -14.36 -15.41 12.53
CA TYR A 343 -14.68 -14.00 12.78
C TYR A 343 -15.96 -13.61 12.04
N VAL A 344 -16.74 -12.75 12.68
CA VAL A 344 -17.99 -12.19 12.12
C VAL A 344 -17.84 -10.68 12.01
N ASP A 345 -18.17 -10.17 10.83
CA ASP A 345 -18.19 -8.74 10.57
C ASP A 345 -19.49 -8.12 11.14
N GLY A 346 -19.33 -7.11 11.97
CA GLY A 346 -20.42 -6.28 12.47
C GLY A 346 -20.76 -5.13 11.55
N ASP A 347 -21.44 -4.12 12.11
CA ASP A 347 -21.83 -2.92 11.39
C ASP A 347 -20.68 -1.94 11.18
N ILE A 348 -20.86 -1.04 10.20
CA ILE A 348 -19.96 0.10 10.01
C ILE A 348 -20.07 1.01 11.22
N VAL A 349 -18.93 1.40 11.77
CA VAL A 349 -18.86 2.30 12.91
C VAL A 349 -18.88 3.73 12.41
N PRO A 350 -19.89 4.54 12.76
CA PRO A 350 -20.05 5.90 12.22
C PRO A 350 -18.97 6.87 12.69
N SER A 351 -18.38 6.61 13.84
CA SER A 351 -17.27 7.40 14.39
C SER A 351 -16.37 6.50 15.23
N ILE A 352 -15.07 6.62 15.03
CA ILE A 352 -14.06 5.85 15.77
C ILE A 352 -12.98 6.79 16.29
N THR A 353 -12.47 6.53 17.47
CA THR A 353 -11.39 7.28 18.08
C THR A 353 -10.09 6.46 18.10
N LYS A 354 -8.95 7.12 18.33
CA LYS A 354 -7.69 6.39 18.58
C LYS A 354 -7.80 5.44 19.77
N GLU A 355 -8.54 5.83 20.80
CA GLU A 355 -8.74 5.02 22.00
C GLU A 355 -9.52 3.73 21.70
N ASP A 356 -10.52 3.80 20.83
CA ASP A 356 -11.26 2.62 20.36
C ASP A 356 -10.34 1.62 19.66
N ILE A 357 -9.41 2.13 18.82
CA ILE A 357 -8.46 1.28 18.09
C ILE A 357 -7.44 0.66 19.06
N VAL A 358 -6.88 1.46 19.98
CA VAL A 358 -5.90 0.99 20.98
C VAL A 358 -6.50 -0.05 21.92
N ASN A 359 -7.77 0.08 22.25
CA ASN A 359 -8.50 -0.87 23.12
C ASN A 359 -8.99 -2.11 22.36
N SER A 360 -8.67 -2.26 21.08
CA SER A 360 -8.97 -3.46 20.31
C SER A 360 -8.26 -4.68 20.88
N THR A 361 -8.92 -5.84 20.78
CA THR A 361 -8.38 -7.13 21.19
C THR A 361 -8.38 -8.12 20.04
N SER A 362 -7.69 -9.25 20.14
CA SER A 362 -7.76 -10.31 19.13
C SER A 362 -9.17 -10.86 18.93
N ASP A 363 -10.06 -10.70 19.90
CA ASP A 363 -11.45 -11.19 19.83
C ASP A 363 -12.45 -10.10 19.42
N ASN A 364 -12.05 -8.83 19.46
CA ASN A 364 -12.88 -7.70 19.05
C ASN A 364 -12.00 -6.55 18.56
N PHE A 365 -12.01 -6.29 17.28
CA PHE A 365 -11.18 -5.28 16.63
C PHE A 365 -11.90 -4.62 15.46
N TYR A 366 -11.29 -3.57 14.92
CA TYR A 366 -11.79 -2.85 13.77
C TYR A 366 -10.99 -3.18 12.51
N THR A 367 -11.68 -3.22 11.38
CA THR A 367 -11.07 -3.40 10.05
C THR A 367 -11.80 -2.51 9.05
N TYR A 368 -11.18 -2.24 7.90
CA TYR A 368 -11.85 -1.51 6.83
C TYR A 368 -13.16 -2.17 6.42
N ALA A 369 -14.21 -1.37 6.27
CA ALA A 369 -15.49 -1.85 5.74
C ALA A 369 -15.38 -2.17 4.24
N PHE A 370 -14.56 -1.43 3.51
CA PHE A 370 -14.38 -1.56 2.08
C PHE A 370 -12.91 -1.85 1.72
N SER A 371 -12.72 -2.44 0.55
CA SER A 371 -11.40 -2.81 0.02
C SER A 371 -11.43 -2.69 -1.51
N ASN A 372 -10.27 -2.47 -2.12
CA ASN A 372 -10.12 -2.57 -3.57
C ASN A 372 -10.11 -4.03 -4.05
N THR A 373 -10.01 -4.98 -3.12
CA THR A 373 -10.20 -6.42 -3.36
C THR A 373 -11.63 -6.84 -3.00
N PRO A 374 -12.45 -7.33 -3.96
CA PRO A 374 -13.87 -7.62 -3.75
C PRO A 374 -14.19 -8.57 -2.61
N SER A 375 -13.36 -9.64 -2.42
CA SER A 375 -13.57 -10.62 -1.34
C SER A 375 -13.42 -10.05 0.07
N GLU A 376 -12.76 -8.91 0.20
CA GLU A 376 -12.53 -8.23 1.47
C GLU A 376 -13.51 -7.07 1.73
N SER A 377 -14.22 -6.62 0.69
CA SER A 377 -15.19 -5.52 0.81
C SER A 377 -16.52 -6.01 1.37
N LYS A 378 -17.12 -5.24 2.28
CA LYS A 378 -18.47 -5.54 2.85
C LYS A 378 -19.55 -5.48 1.78
N GLU A 379 -19.40 -4.57 0.80
CA GLU A 379 -20.32 -4.40 -0.31
C GLU A 379 -19.56 -4.34 -1.63
N GLU A 380 -20.03 -5.12 -2.60
CA GLU A 380 -19.46 -5.13 -3.95
C GLU A 380 -19.58 -3.75 -4.60
N GLY A 381 -18.47 -3.29 -5.18
CA GLY A 381 -18.39 -2.02 -5.92
C GLY A 381 -18.15 -0.79 -5.06
N LYS A 382 -18.14 -0.90 -3.73
CA LYS A 382 -17.64 0.14 -2.83
C LYS A 382 -16.16 -0.11 -2.56
N LEU A 383 -15.33 0.84 -2.94
CA LEU A 383 -13.88 0.75 -2.91
C LEU A 383 -13.30 1.54 -1.73
N LEU A 384 -12.16 1.10 -1.20
CA LEU A 384 -11.41 1.83 -0.18
C LEU A 384 -10.87 3.16 -0.72
N ILE A 385 -10.28 3.12 -1.92
CA ILE A 385 -9.71 4.29 -2.60
C ILE A 385 -9.86 4.16 -4.11
N HIS A 386 -10.30 5.22 -4.78
CA HIS A 386 -10.56 5.24 -6.20
C HIS A 386 -10.10 6.58 -6.81
N LEU A 387 -9.21 6.53 -7.79
CA LEU A 387 -8.77 7.72 -8.55
C LEU A 387 -9.84 8.12 -9.57
N LEU A 388 -10.30 9.36 -9.50
CA LEU A 388 -11.27 9.92 -10.44
C LEU A 388 -10.53 10.48 -11.65
N GLU A 389 -10.88 10.03 -12.86
CA GLU A 389 -10.23 10.46 -14.09
C GLU A 389 -10.85 11.75 -14.64
N SER A 390 -10.04 12.78 -14.92
CA SER A 390 -10.50 14.13 -15.32
C SER A 390 -11.36 14.16 -16.58
N ASN A 391 -11.31 13.11 -17.41
CA ASN A 391 -12.15 12.99 -18.60
C ASN A 391 -13.61 12.60 -18.31
N GLY A 392 -13.93 12.26 -17.05
CA GLY A 392 -15.25 11.84 -16.59
C GLY A 392 -15.64 10.41 -17.01
N VAL A 393 -14.69 9.61 -17.47
CA VAL A 393 -14.91 8.21 -17.91
C VAL A 393 -14.12 7.29 -17.00
N ASN A 394 -14.79 6.35 -16.35
CA ASN A 394 -14.15 5.36 -15.48
C ASN A 394 -13.52 4.25 -16.33
N THR A 395 -12.24 4.44 -16.72
CA THR A 395 -11.52 3.48 -17.57
C THR A 395 -10.87 2.37 -16.77
N PHE A 396 -10.66 2.55 -15.46
CA PHE A 396 -10.06 1.53 -14.57
C PHE A 396 -11.02 0.41 -14.22
N GLN A 397 -12.32 0.61 -14.42
CA GLN A 397 -13.31 -0.44 -14.33
C GLN A 397 -13.17 -1.39 -15.52
N ASN A 398 -12.78 -2.64 -15.26
CA ASN A 398 -12.38 -3.57 -16.31
C ASN A 398 -13.31 -4.75 -16.48
N LYS A 399 -13.83 -4.89 -17.70
CA LYS A 399 -14.46 -6.14 -18.17
C LYS A 399 -13.53 -6.99 -19.07
N ASP A 400 -12.43 -6.44 -19.58
CA ASP A 400 -11.56 -7.08 -20.59
C ASP A 400 -10.05 -6.85 -20.36
N TYR A 401 -9.59 -6.81 -19.10
CA TYR A 401 -8.20 -6.54 -18.70
C TYR A 401 -7.15 -7.31 -19.52
N ASN A 402 -7.39 -8.59 -19.82
CA ASN A 402 -6.45 -9.44 -20.56
C ASN A 402 -6.19 -8.99 -22.02
N LYS A 403 -6.92 -8.03 -22.56
CA LYS A 403 -6.79 -7.60 -23.95
C LYS A 403 -6.15 -6.22 -24.14
N HIS A 404 -6.20 -5.36 -23.11
CA HIS A 404 -5.86 -3.93 -23.26
C HIS A 404 -5.28 -3.34 -21.98
N HIS A 405 -4.15 -3.88 -21.49
CA HIS A 405 -3.51 -3.44 -20.23
C HIS A 405 -3.30 -1.91 -20.18
N GLU A 406 -2.85 -1.31 -21.31
CA GLU A 406 -2.53 0.11 -21.36
C GLU A 406 -3.71 1.06 -21.09
N LYS A 407 -4.95 0.55 -21.19
CA LYS A 407 -6.16 1.36 -20.99
C LYS A 407 -6.61 1.47 -19.52
N PHE A 408 -6.01 0.66 -18.65
CA PHE A 408 -6.42 0.55 -17.26
C PHE A 408 -5.45 1.24 -16.30
N PHE A 409 -4.46 1.93 -16.85
CA PHE A 409 -3.48 2.67 -16.07
C PHE A 409 -3.64 4.17 -16.28
N ALA A 410 -3.34 4.91 -15.22
CA ALA A 410 -3.35 6.36 -15.23
C ALA A 410 -2.39 6.92 -16.27
N ASN A 411 -2.78 8.00 -16.89
CA ASN A 411 -1.98 8.76 -17.85
C ASN A 411 -2.33 10.24 -17.75
N ASN A 412 -1.56 11.11 -18.39
CA ASN A 412 -1.76 12.55 -18.27
C ASN A 412 -3.19 13.02 -18.59
N GLY A 413 -3.95 12.25 -19.36
CA GLY A 413 -5.37 12.53 -19.66
C GLY A 413 -6.32 12.27 -18.48
N SER A 414 -5.88 11.60 -17.43
CA SER A 414 -6.67 11.41 -16.21
C SER A 414 -6.40 12.46 -15.12
N LEU A 415 -5.35 13.29 -15.28
CA LEU A 415 -5.07 14.41 -14.38
C LEU A 415 -6.01 15.58 -14.63
N PHE A 416 -6.44 16.24 -13.55
CA PHE A 416 -7.14 17.50 -13.65
C PHE A 416 -6.12 18.64 -13.78
N ASN A 417 -6.25 19.41 -14.83
CA ASN A 417 -5.50 20.64 -15.07
C ASN A 417 -6.37 21.60 -15.92
N PRO A 418 -6.02 22.89 -16.05
CA PRO A 418 -6.84 23.85 -16.79
C PRO A 418 -7.15 23.45 -18.24
N ASP A 419 -6.24 22.71 -18.86
CA ASP A 419 -6.32 22.28 -20.26
C ASP A 419 -6.99 20.91 -20.44
N SER A 420 -7.32 20.21 -19.34
CA SER A 420 -8.01 18.92 -19.41
C SER A 420 -9.43 19.08 -19.95
N LYS A 421 -10.00 18.01 -20.53
CA LYS A 421 -11.35 18.00 -21.12
C LYS A 421 -12.41 18.59 -20.18
N HIS A 422 -12.26 18.32 -18.89
CA HIS A 422 -13.00 18.94 -17.82
C HIS A 422 -11.99 19.57 -16.86
N GLY A 423 -11.69 20.85 -17.02
CA GLY A 423 -10.82 21.61 -16.11
C GLY A 423 -11.45 21.82 -14.71
N TYR A 424 -12.43 20.99 -14.37
CA TYR A 424 -13.13 21.01 -13.09
C TYR A 424 -13.74 19.63 -12.79
N PHE A 425 -13.90 19.34 -11.51
CA PHE A 425 -14.71 18.25 -11.02
C PHE A 425 -16.13 18.76 -10.72
N ASP A 426 -17.12 17.97 -11.14
CA ASP A 426 -18.56 18.24 -10.86
C ASP A 426 -19.26 16.89 -10.74
N ALA A 427 -19.92 16.64 -9.63
CA ALA A 427 -20.55 15.36 -9.31
C ALA A 427 -21.43 14.81 -10.45
N ALA A 428 -22.22 15.67 -11.09
CA ALA A 428 -23.12 15.26 -12.17
C ALA A 428 -22.39 14.70 -13.41
N LYS A 429 -21.12 15.10 -13.62
CA LYS A 429 -20.30 14.63 -14.74
C LYS A 429 -19.47 13.40 -14.39
N PHE A 430 -19.30 13.10 -13.12
CA PHE A 430 -18.47 12.02 -12.60
C PHE A 430 -19.28 10.87 -11.98
N LYS A 431 -20.58 10.84 -12.20
CA LYS A 431 -21.51 9.84 -11.63
C LYS A 431 -21.13 8.39 -11.93
N ASP A 432 -20.38 8.11 -13.00
CA ASP A 432 -19.99 6.74 -13.37
C ASP A 432 -18.89 6.15 -12.47
N PHE A 433 -18.27 6.97 -11.64
CA PHE A 433 -17.30 6.55 -10.64
C PHE A 433 -17.93 6.08 -9.32
N PHE A 434 -19.22 6.27 -9.13
CA PHE A 434 -19.92 5.98 -7.88
C PHE A 434 -20.95 4.90 -8.09
N LYS A 435 -21.06 4.00 -7.12
CA LYS A 435 -22.06 2.93 -7.13
C LYS A 435 -23.48 3.49 -6.92
N GLU A 436 -23.61 4.35 -5.93
CA GLU A 436 -24.87 5.04 -5.63
C GLU A 436 -24.99 6.29 -6.51
N LYS A 437 -26.13 6.44 -7.18
CA LYS A 437 -26.40 7.56 -8.08
C LYS A 437 -27.84 7.98 -7.94
N ASP A 438 -28.09 9.28 -7.96
CA ASP A 438 -29.42 9.82 -8.20
C ASP A 438 -29.48 10.53 -9.56
N GLU A 439 -30.64 11.07 -9.91
CA GLU A 439 -30.85 11.74 -11.19
C GLU A 439 -30.07 13.05 -11.34
N ASN A 440 -29.67 13.69 -10.23
CA ASN A 440 -29.01 14.99 -10.18
C ASN A 440 -27.50 14.92 -9.98
N GLY A 441 -26.96 13.75 -9.66
CA GLY A 441 -25.53 13.62 -9.41
C GLY A 441 -25.13 12.26 -8.87
N PHE A 442 -24.22 12.24 -7.95
CA PHE A 442 -23.86 11.03 -7.22
C PHE A 442 -24.10 11.19 -5.71
N ILE A 443 -24.33 10.06 -5.10
CA ILE A 443 -24.43 9.93 -3.65
C ILE A 443 -23.19 9.17 -3.17
N PHE A 444 -22.54 9.67 -2.13
CA PHE A 444 -21.48 8.94 -1.45
C PHE A 444 -22.01 7.63 -0.84
N ASN A 445 -21.14 6.70 -0.53
CA ASN A 445 -21.50 5.41 0.03
C ASN A 445 -22.21 5.53 1.40
N ASP A 446 -22.01 6.64 2.12
CA ASP A 446 -22.71 6.97 3.36
C ASP A 446 -24.12 7.57 3.16
N GLY A 447 -24.52 7.79 1.91
CA GLY A 447 -25.81 8.34 1.52
C GLY A 447 -25.85 9.88 1.43
N ASN A 448 -24.75 10.56 1.69
CA ASN A 448 -24.68 12.01 1.59
C ASN A 448 -24.41 12.44 0.14
N PHE A 449 -24.95 13.60 -0.20
CA PHE A 449 -24.76 14.23 -1.50
C PHE A 449 -23.54 15.15 -1.51
N PHE A 450 -22.82 15.25 -2.63
CA PHE A 450 -21.66 16.13 -2.78
C PHE A 450 -22.05 17.44 -3.49
N PRO A 451 -22.20 18.56 -2.77
CA PRO A 451 -22.73 19.80 -3.33
C PRO A 451 -21.64 20.77 -3.84
N TYR A 452 -20.49 20.27 -4.31
CA TYR A 452 -19.40 21.14 -4.70
C TYR A 452 -18.93 20.92 -6.13
N ARG A 453 -18.46 22.00 -6.73
CA ARG A 453 -17.64 22.00 -7.95
C ARG A 453 -16.22 22.44 -7.60
N ILE A 454 -15.22 21.74 -8.11
CA ILE A 454 -13.81 22.03 -7.90
C ILE A 454 -13.22 22.42 -9.25
N LYS A 455 -12.80 23.68 -9.40
CA LYS A 455 -12.21 24.21 -10.62
C LYS A 455 -10.71 24.41 -10.43
N ILE A 456 -9.94 24.00 -11.42
CA ILE A 456 -8.50 24.23 -11.48
C ILE A 456 -8.25 25.52 -12.24
N ASN A 457 -7.69 26.54 -11.57
CA ASN A 457 -7.44 27.86 -12.14
C ASN A 457 -6.10 27.94 -12.87
N GLY A 458 -5.09 27.23 -12.36
CA GLY A 458 -3.72 27.24 -12.91
C GLY A 458 -2.73 26.57 -11.96
N THR A 459 -1.51 26.41 -12.46
CA THR A 459 -0.38 25.89 -11.68
C THR A 459 0.82 26.84 -11.80
N GLU A 460 1.60 26.98 -10.74
CA GLU A 460 2.77 27.84 -10.69
C GLU A 460 3.90 27.17 -9.89
N LYS A 461 5.15 27.31 -10.35
CA LYS A 461 6.33 26.87 -9.57
C LYS A 461 6.92 28.06 -8.83
N LYS A 462 7.09 27.95 -7.50
CA LYS A 462 7.65 28.96 -6.59
C LYS A 462 8.82 28.34 -5.81
N GLY A 463 10.05 28.61 -6.24
CA GLY A 463 11.23 27.99 -5.64
C GLY A 463 11.26 26.48 -5.92
N ASP A 464 11.37 25.69 -4.87
CA ASP A 464 11.42 24.22 -4.97
C ASP A 464 10.02 23.59 -5.01
N ALA A 465 8.99 24.30 -4.58
CA ALA A 465 7.61 23.82 -4.54
C ALA A 465 6.80 24.25 -5.75
N SER A 466 5.81 23.46 -6.11
CA SER A 466 4.79 23.77 -7.10
C SER A 466 3.43 23.97 -6.44
N PHE A 467 2.60 24.85 -6.99
CA PHE A 467 1.30 25.19 -6.43
C PHE A 467 0.21 25.04 -7.49
N CYS A 468 -0.93 24.55 -7.06
CA CYS A 468 -2.15 24.48 -7.85
C CYS A 468 -3.20 25.40 -7.25
N SER A 469 -3.67 26.39 -8.01
CA SER A 469 -4.76 27.26 -7.61
C SER A 469 -6.10 26.60 -7.90
N LEU A 470 -6.93 26.45 -6.89
CA LEU A 470 -8.23 25.80 -6.93
C LEU A 470 -9.33 26.78 -6.50
N THR A 471 -10.47 26.76 -7.19
CA THR A 471 -11.71 27.39 -6.70
C THR A 471 -12.72 26.28 -6.39
N ILE A 472 -13.27 26.29 -5.18
CA ILE A 472 -14.35 25.40 -4.76
C ILE A 472 -15.62 26.23 -4.66
N GLU A 473 -16.64 25.83 -5.38
CA GLU A 473 -17.95 26.47 -5.45
C GLU A 473 -19.01 25.51 -4.88
N GLN A 474 -19.94 26.04 -4.13
CA GLN A 474 -21.15 25.29 -3.77
C GLN A 474 -22.13 25.33 -4.94
N VAL A 475 -22.70 24.19 -5.31
CA VAL A 475 -23.69 24.07 -6.38
C VAL A 475 -25.01 23.56 -5.82
N SER A 476 -26.10 24.21 -6.22
CA SER A 476 -27.44 23.72 -5.99
C SER A 476 -27.91 22.97 -7.26
N TYR A 477 -28.31 21.74 -7.12
CA TYR A 477 -29.00 21.00 -8.17
C TYR A 477 -30.51 21.21 -7.96
N GLU A 478 -31.12 22.03 -8.82
CA GLU A 478 -32.57 22.21 -8.87
C GLU A 478 -33.25 21.05 -9.57
#